data_4de342930aa1fea3f575d2c669b0b60e
#
_entry.id   4de342930aa1fea3f575d2c669b0b60e
#
_cell.length_a   1.000
_cell.length_b   1.000
_cell.length_c   1.000
_cell.angle_alpha   90.00
_cell.angle_beta   90.00
_cell.angle_gamma   90.00
#
_symmetry.space_group_name_H-M   'P 1'
#
loop_
_entity.id
_entity.type
_entity.pdbx_description
1 polymer ?
#
loop_
_entity_poly.entity_id
_entity_poly.type
_entity_poly.pdbx_seq_one_letter_code
_entity_poly.pdbx_strand_id
1 'polypeptide(L)'
;MREVRVRFAPSPTGPLHIGGVRTALYNYLFARRHGGKMILRIEDTDSQRFVPGAEDYIIESLKWCGIEIDEGVGVGGPHAPYRQSERRELYLKYATQLVDAGWAYYAFDTAEELDVLRKEYEERGETFAYNFKVRTTLPTSLSLSKEEVEARIARGDIWVISFKMPENEVVKMHDLIRGDVEVNTSTLDDKVLYKSVDALPTYHLANIVDDHLMEISHVIRGEEWLPSLPLHYLLYKAFGWTDTQPEFAHLPLLLKPTGGGKLSKRDGDKMGFPVFPLHWVSPTTGETARGYREDGYFADAFINMLALLGWNPGTEQEIFSMQELIDAFSLDRVSKAGARFQPDKAKWFNAQYMHRKSAEELSAIYQPILREHGVEVSDEIAGKAAFIMKERATFVSDLWDLTSYFFIAPTEYEEKQLKKYWKGENPARLVELREVLASIDDFSLENTEKIVHAWITEKEYGMGQIMNTLRLALVGAGKGPGMYDVTSFIGKDECLKRIDYLLANVQPLE
;
A
#
# COMPACT_ATOMS: atom_id res chain seq x y z
N MET A 1 -14.75 -24.48 17.61
CA MET A 1 -13.58 -23.67 17.20
C MET A 1 -13.82 -22.24 17.70
N ARG A 2 -12.79 -21.55 18.19
CA ARG A 2 -12.84 -20.13 18.55
C ARG A 2 -13.12 -19.31 17.30
N GLU A 3 -13.95 -18.26 17.40
CA GLU A 3 -14.17 -17.31 16.29
C GLU A 3 -12.82 -16.71 15.86
N VAL A 4 -12.61 -16.58 14.55
CA VAL A 4 -11.41 -15.93 14.03
C VAL A 4 -11.57 -14.43 14.24
N ARG A 5 -10.68 -13.85 15.05
CA ARG A 5 -10.62 -12.42 15.35
C ARG A 5 -9.17 -11.97 15.17
N VAL A 6 -8.95 -11.08 14.25
CA VAL A 6 -7.65 -10.49 13.95
C VAL A 6 -7.67 -8.99 14.17
N ARG A 7 -6.49 -8.38 14.24
CA ARG A 7 -6.41 -6.93 14.39
C ARG A 7 -5.31 -6.33 13.53
N PHE A 8 -5.59 -5.17 12.99
CA PHE A 8 -4.58 -4.21 12.56
C PHE A 8 -4.42 -3.17 13.68
N ALA A 9 -3.20 -3.02 14.19
CA ALA A 9 -2.93 -2.24 15.39
C ALA A 9 -1.78 -1.24 15.15
N PRO A 10 -2.01 -0.23 14.29
CA PRO A 10 -0.99 0.75 13.94
C PRO A 10 -0.81 1.81 15.03
N SER A 11 0.42 2.31 15.17
CA SER A 11 0.69 3.54 15.94
C SER A 11 0.55 4.76 15.02
N PRO A 12 -0.14 5.85 15.45
CA PRO A 12 -0.37 7.05 14.63
C PRO A 12 0.87 7.98 14.64
N THR A 13 2.00 7.49 14.14
CA THR A 13 3.30 8.17 14.15
C THR A 13 3.69 8.76 12.80
N GLY A 14 2.75 8.83 11.85
CA GLY A 14 2.91 9.33 10.50
C GLY A 14 2.07 8.56 9.48
N PRO A 15 2.30 8.77 8.18
CA PRO A 15 1.53 8.12 7.14
C PRO A 15 1.76 6.60 7.10
N LEU A 16 0.72 5.84 6.81
CA LEU A 16 0.77 4.39 6.73
C LEU A 16 1.58 3.93 5.52
N HIS A 17 2.72 3.28 5.75
CA HIS A 17 3.56 2.71 4.70
C HIS A 17 2.89 1.48 4.05
N ILE A 18 3.21 1.19 2.77
CA ILE A 18 2.65 0.01 2.05
C ILE A 18 2.86 -1.31 2.78
N GLY A 19 3.92 -1.44 3.57
CA GLY A 19 4.15 -2.60 4.44
C GLY A 19 3.07 -2.76 5.52
N GLY A 20 2.61 -1.64 6.10
CA GLY A 20 1.48 -1.61 7.03
C GLY A 20 0.17 -1.95 6.32
N VAL A 21 -0.07 -1.41 5.12
CA VAL A 21 -1.25 -1.75 4.31
C VAL A 21 -1.28 -3.24 3.98
N ARG A 22 -0.13 -3.83 3.60
CA ARG A 22 -0.04 -5.28 3.36
C ARG A 22 -0.38 -6.09 4.60
N THR A 23 0.10 -5.65 5.77
CA THR A 23 -0.24 -6.31 7.04
C THR A 23 -1.74 -6.24 7.32
N ALA A 24 -2.37 -5.08 7.12
CA ALA A 24 -3.81 -4.92 7.23
C ALA A 24 -4.57 -5.82 6.23
N LEU A 25 -4.11 -5.86 4.98
CA LEU A 25 -4.69 -6.69 3.93
C LEU A 25 -4.65 -8.18 4.29
N TYR A 26 -3.52 -8.70 4.76
CA TYR A 26 -3.40 -10.12 5.11
C TYR A 26 -4.28 -10.50 6.31
N ASN A 27 -4.40 -9.62 7.31
CA ASN A 27 -5.37 -9.78 8.38
C ASN A 27 -6.80 -9.82 7.84
N TYR A 28 -7.16 -8.88 6.96
CA TYR A 28 -8.47 -8.80 6.34
C TYR A 28 -8.82 -10.06 5.52
N LEU A 29 -7.93 -10.47 4.63
CA LEU A 29 -8.12 -11.67 3.79
C LEU A 29 -8.29 -12.92 4.65
N PHE A 30 -7.46 -13.07 5.69
CA PHE A 30 -7.55 -14.18 6.62
C PHE A 30 -8.88 -14.19 7.39
N ALA A 31 -9.29 -13.05 7.93
CA ALA A 31 -10.56 -12.92 8.64
C ALA A 31 -11.74 -13.27 7.73
N ARG A 32 -11.82 -12.66 6.55
CA ARG A 32 -12.93 -12.87 5.62
C ARG A 32 -13.03 -14.32 5.14
N ARG A 33 -11.89 -14.96 4.82
CA ARG A 33 -11.87 -16.37 4.43
C ARG A 33 -12.44 -17.30 5.49
N HIS A 34 -12.26 -16.98 6.77
CA HIS A 34 -12.72 -17.80 7.89
C HIS A 34 -14.04 -17.30 8.51
N GLY A 35 -14.73 -16.35 7.88
CA GLY A 35 -15.96 -15.75 8.41
C GLY A 35 -15.77 -15.02 9.73
N GLY A 36 -14.55 -14.54 9.98
CA GLY A 36 -14.14 -13.87 11.23
C GLY A 36 -14.25 -12.35 11.18
N LYS A 37 -13.66 -11.70 12.20
CA LYS A 37 -13.72 -10.26 12.45
C LYS A 37 -12.36 -9.59 12.28
N MET A 38 -12.37 -8.41 11.66
CA MET A 38 -11.23 -7.50 11.52
C MET A 38 -11.38 -6.31 12.48
N ILE A 39 -10.44 -6.15 13.41
CA ILE A 39 -10.43 -5.09 14.42
C ILE A 39 -9.39 -4.03 14.06
N LEU A 40 -9.74 -2.73 14.16
CA LEU A 40 -8.79 -1.62 14.11
C LEU A 40 -8.56 -1.07 15.51
N ARG A 41 -7.35 -1.28 16.04
CA ARG A 41 -6.90 -0.72 17.32
C ARG A 41 -5.79 0.29 17.08
N ILE A 42 -5.92 1.49 17.65
CA ILE A 42 -4.89 2.52 17.57
C ILE A 42 -3.97 2.43 18.80
N GLU A 43 -2.67 2.19 18.55
CA GLU A 43 -1.65 2.07 19.59
C GLU A 43 -0.93 3.40 19.75
N ASP A 44 -1.56 4.31 20.51
CA ASP A 44 -1.17 5.71 20.72
C ASP A 44 -0.56 5.97 22.12
N THR A 45 0.05 4.96 22.72
CA THR A 45 0.67 5.09 24.04
C THR A 45 2.00 5.86 24.02
N ASP A 46 2.61 6.07 22.86
CA ASP A 46 3.82 6.88 22.69
C ASP A 46 3.44 8.30 22.26
N SER A 47 3.20 9.16 23.24
CA SER A 47 2.82 10.56 23.02
C SER A 47 3.90 11.41 22.35
N GLN A 48 5.17 11.02 22.46
CA GLN A 48 6.29 11.75 21.85
C GLN A 48 6.35 11.59 20.34
N ARG A 49 5.87 10.44 19.83
CA ARG A 49 5.85 10.15 18.39
C ARG A 49 4.47 10.33 17.74
N PHE A 50 3.50 10.80 18.50
CA PHE A 50 2.17 11.08 17.95
C PHE A 50 2.23 12.17 16.87
N VAL A 51 1.59 11.94 15.72
CA VAL A 51 1.49 12.89 14.62
C VAL A 51 0.01 13.20 14.34
N PRO A 52 -0.42 14.47 14.48
CA PRO A 52 -1.80 14.85 14.16
C PRO A 52 -2.21 14.46 12.73
N GLY A 53 -3.43 13.94 12.58
CA GLY A 53 -3.96 13.51 11.27
C GLY A 53 -3.48 12.12 10.80
N ALA A 54 -2.52 11.49 11.48
CA ALA A 54 -2.05 10.16 11.11
C ALA A 54 -3.12 9.08 11.29
N GLU A 55 -3.99 9.20 12.31
CA GLU A 55 -5.11 8.29 12.51
C GLU A 55 -6.13 8.39 11.37
N ASP A 56 -6.55 9.60 11.00
CA ASP A 56 -7.48 9.84 9.89
C ASP A 56 -6.90 9.32 8.57
N TYR A 57 -5.59 9.51 8.37
CA TYR A 57 -4.87 8.98 7.21
C TYR A 57 -4.92 7.44 7.16
N ILE A 58 -4.73 6.77 8.30
CA ILE A 58 -4.82 5.30 8.39
C ILE A 58 -6.23 4.84 8.00
N ILE A 59 -7.26 5.45 8.56
CA ILE A 59 -8.66 5.10 8.29
C ILE A 59 -9.00 5.32 6.81
N GLU A 60 -8.63 6.47 6.25
CA GLU A 60 -8.85 6.78 4.83
C GLU A 60 -8.09 5.82 3.90
N SER A 61 -6.85 5.46 4.25
CA SER A 61 -6.05 4.49 3.50
C SER A 61 -6.73 3.11 3.46
N LEU A 62 -7.22 2.61 4.59
CA LEU A 62 -7.94 1.34 4.65
C LEU A 62 -9.23 1.38 3.84
N LYS A 63 -9.97 2.49 3.92
CA LYS A 63 -11.20 2.71 3.14
C LYS A 63 -10.92 2.72 1.64
N TRP A 64 -9.89 3.44 1.19
CA TRP A 64 -9.49 3.45 -0.22
C TRP A 64 -9.10 2.06 -0.72
N CYS A 65 -8.44 1.27 0.13
CA CYS A 65 -8.06 -0.11 -0.17
C CYS A 65 -9.22 -1.12 -0.12
N GLY A 66 -10.45 -0.72 0.24
CA GLY A 66 -11.57 -1.63 0.40
C GLY A 66 -11.42 -2.60 1.58
N ILE A 67 -10.59 -2.25 2.56
CA ILE A 67 -10.40 -3.04 3.80
C ILE A 67 -11.42 -2.58 4.82
N GLU A 68 -12.47 -3.36 4.99
CA GLU A 68 -13.56 -3.08 5.91
C GLU A 68 -13.22 -3.52 7.34
N ILE A 69 -13.54 -2.67 8.30
CA ILE A 69 -13.33 -2.90 9.72
C ILE A 69 -14.66 -3.26 10.38
N ASP A 70 -14.70 -4.35 11.13
CA ASP A 70 -15.89 -4.81 11.85
C ASP A 70 -16.04 -4.14 13.22
N GLU A 71 -14.92 -3.91 13.90
CA GLU A 71 -14.84 -3.28 15.22
C GLU A 71 -13.62 -2.36 15.27
N GLY A 72 -13.71 -1.25 15.97
CA GLY A 72 -12.53 -0.39 16.12
C GLY A 72 -12.83 1.09 16.15
N VAL A 73 -11.77 1.88 16.02
CA VAL A 73 -11.88 3.34 15.97
C VAL A 73 -12.71 3.75 14.74
N GLY A 74 -13.68 4.61 14.98
CA GLY A 74 -14.62 5.08 13.95
C GLY A 74 -15.79 4.16 13.65
N VAL A 75 -15.75 2.89 14.11
CA VAL A 75 -16.81 1.89 13.92
C VAL A 75 -17.51 1.56 15.23
N GLY A 76 -16.76 1.51 16.35
CA GLY A 76 -17.26 1.03 17.63
C GLY A 76 -17.16 -0.49 17.78
N GLY A 77 -17.88 -1.04 18.74
CA GLY A 77 -17.93 -2.48 19.02
C GLY A 77 -17.96 -2.81 20.51
N PRO A 78 -18.08 -4.12 20.86
CA PRO A 78 -18.29 -4.55 22.26
C PRO A 78 -17.05 -4.39 23.16
N HIS A 79 -15.85 -4.20 22.58
CA HIS A 79 -14.60 -4.11 23.32
C HIS A 79 -14.06 -2.67 23.40
N ALA A 80 -14.90 -1.66 23.09
CA ALA A 80 -14.51 -0.26 23.17
C ALA A 80 -14.03 0.14 24.59
N PRO A 81 -13.13 1.14 24.68
CA PRO A 81 -12.53 1.94 23.59
C PRO A 81 -11.41 1.19 22.84
N TYR A 82 -11.15 1.61 21.59
CA TYR A 82 -10.15 0.99 20.72
C TYR A 82 -8.88 1.83 20.53
N ARG A 83 -8.75 2.98 21.23
CA ARG A 83 -7.49 3.69 21.41
C ARG A 83 -6.86 3.30 22.73
N GLN A 84 -5.59 2.96 22.73
CA GLN A 84 -4.91 2.52 23.95
C GLN A 84 -4.80 3.64 25.00
N SER A 85 -4.65 4.89 24.56
CA SER A 85 -4.64 6.05 25.46
C SER A 85 -5.95 6.21 26.28
N GLU A 86 -7.06 5.70 25.78
CA GLU A 86 -8.37 5.72 26.44
C GLU A 86 -8.57 4.55 27.43
N ARG A 87 -7.61 3.62 27.53
CA ARG A 87 -7.64 2.38 28.34
C ARG A 87 -6.65 2.39 29.51
N ARG A 88 -6.08 3.53 29.87
CA ARG A 88 -4.97 3.70 30.82
C ARG A 88 -5.17 2.96 32.16
N GLU A 89 -6.37 3.06 32.74
CA GLU A 89 -6.69 2.45 34.04
C GLU A 89 -6.57 0.92 34.05
N LEU A 90 -6.83 0.28 32.91
CA LEU A 90 -6.71 -1.17 32.78
C LEU A 90 -5.24 -1.62 32.89
N TYR A 91 -4.32 -0.91 32.30
CA TYR A 91 -2.93 -1.36 32.19
C TYR A 91 -2.20 -1.37 33.52
N LEU A 92 -2.44 -0.36 34.38
CA LEU A 92 -1.85 -0.34 35.71
C LEU A 92 -2.31 -1.54 36.54
N LYS A 93 -3.62 -1.85 36.48
CA LYS A 93 -4.20 -3.01 37.16
C LYS A 93 -3.49 -4.30 36.77
N TYR A 94 -3.29 -4.54 35.48
CA TYR A 94 -2.64 -5.76 34.99
C TYR A 94 -1.13 -5.76 35.29
N ALA A 95 -0.45 -4.62 35.20
CA ALA A 95 0.95 -4.50 35.59
C ALA A 95 1.14 -4.85 37.08
N THR A 96 0.29 -4.33 37.96
CA THR A 96 0.32 -4.62 39.41
C THR A 96 0.01 -6.10 39.68
N GLN A 97 -0.95 -6.70 38.96
CA GLN A 97 -1.24 -8.13 39.06
C GLN A 97 0.01 -9.00 38.77
N LEU A 98 0.84 -8.63 37.82
CA LEU A 98 2.11 -9.33 37.55
C LEU A 98 3.14 -9.15 38.67
N VAL A 99 3.16 -7.98 39.33
CA VAL A 99 4.01 -7.76 40.50
C VAL A 99 3.57 -8.64 41.66
N ASP A 100 2.26 -8.66 41.96
CA ASP A 100 1.69 -9.49 43.03
C ASP A 100 1.90 -10.99 42.82
N ALA A 101 1.89 -11.41 41.55
CA ALA A 101 2.16 -12.80 41.15
C ALA A 101 3.65 -13.14 41.07
N GLY A 102 4.55 -12.19 41.32
CA GLY A 102 5.99 -12.40 41.28
C GLY A 102 6.63 -12.48 39.90
N TRP A 103 5.88 -12.12 38.83
CA TRP A 103 6.35 -12.07 37.45
C TRP A 103 6.87 -10.71 37.02
N ALA A 104 6.68 -9.67 37.82
CA ALA A 104 7.20 -8.33 37.58
C ALA A 104 7.69 -7.69 38.90
N TYR A 105 8.35 -6.57 38.78
CA TYR A 105 8.88 -5.84 39.93
C TYR A 105 8.96 -4.34 39.65
N TYR A 106 8.96 -3.51 40.70
CA TYR A 106 9.23 -2.08 40.61
C TYR A 106 10.73 -1.82 40.49
N ALA A 107 11.10 -0.90 39.61
CA ALA A 107 12.45 -0.39 39.48
C ALA A 107 12.44 1.14 39.54
N PHE A 108 13.40 1.72 40.27
CA PHE A 108 13.47 3.15 40.60
C PHE A 108 14.68 3.84 39.96
N ASP A 109 15.40 3.17 39.07
CA ASP A 109 16.52 3.76 38.35
C ASP A 109 16.06 4.91 37.45
N THR A 110 16.81 6.01 37.48
CA THR A 110 16.56 7.12 36.52
C THR A 110 17.25 6.83 35.17
N ALA A 111 16.86 7.55 34.14
CA ALA A 111 17.49 7.43 32.81
C ALA A 111 18.97 7.80 32.87
N GLU A 112 19.32 8.82 33.69
CA GLU A 112 20.69 9.30 33.89
C GLU A 112 21.57 8.24 34.60
N GLU A 113 21.04 7.57 35.62
CA GLU A 113 21.73 6.49 36.32
C GLU A 113 21.99 5.31 35.40
N LEU A 114 21.01 4.94 34.59
CA LEU A 114 21.16 3.87 33.59
C LEU A 114 22.17 4.22 32.49
N ASP A 115 22.23 5.50 32.07
CA ASP A 115 23.23 5.96 31.09
C ASP A 115 24.66 5.92 31.64
N VAL A 116 24.83 6.22 32.93
CA VAL A 116 26.13 6.03 33.62
C VAL A 116 26.54 4.57 33.61
N LEU A 117 25.63 3.67 34.01
CA LEU A 117 25.88 2.22 33.99
C LEU A 117 26.23 1.70 32.59
N ARG A 118 25.52 2.16 31.56
CA ARG A 118 25.83 1.77 30.17
C ARG A 118 27.24 2.15 29.76
N LYS A 119 27.69 3.36 30.12
CA LYS A 119 29.05 3.84 29.84
C LYS A 119 30.11 3.02 30.59
N GLU A 120 29.87 2.72 31.87
CA GLU A 120 30.79 1.89 32.67
C GLU A 120 30.95 0.47 32.10
N TYR A 121 29.88 -0.12 31.57
CA TYR A 121 29.94 -1.42 30.90
C TYR A 121 30.68 -1.33 29.56
N GLU A 122 30.42 -0.27 28.78
CA GLU A 122 31.09 -0.03 27.50
C GLU A 122 32.61 0.17 27.67
N GLU A 123 33.04 0.91 28.71
CA GLU A 123 34.46 1.09 29.08
C GLU A 123 35.17 -0.23 29.43
N ARG A 124 34.43 -1.23 29.89
CA ARG A 124 34.92 -2.57 30.15
C ARG A 124 34.83 -3.51 28.95
N GLY A 125 34.34 -3.02 27.81
CA GLY A 125 34.09 -3.83 26.61
C GLY A 125 32.88 -4.75 26.73
N GLU A 126 31.94 -4.46 27.64
CA GLU A 126 30.73 -5.21 27.89
C GLU A 126 29.50 -4.42 27.46
N THR A 127 28.41 -5.11 27.16
CA THR A 127 27.09 -4.46 26.88
C THR A 127 26.24 -4.56 28.16
N PHE A 128 25.75 -3.42 28.65
CA PHE A 128 24.80 -3.40 29.74
C PHE A 128 23.45 -3.98 29.30
N ALA A 129 22.95 -4.95 30.07
CA ALA A 129 21.62 -5.53 29.88
C ALA A 129 20.89 -5.56 31.23
N TYR A 130 19.71 -4.98 31.31
CA TYR A 130 18.89 -5.02 32.52
C TYR A 130 18.24 -6.40 32.61
N ASN A 131 18.87 -7.32 33.38
CA ASN A 131 18.47 -8.73 33.42
C ASN A 131 18.68 -9.33 34.84
N PHE A 132 18.56 -10.63 34.97
CA PHE A 132 18.67 -11.34 36.23
C PHE A 132 20.00 -11.10 37.00
N LYS A 133 21.06 -10.67 36.31
CA LYS A 133 22.35 -10.40 36.94
C LYS A 133 22.39 -9.06 37.70
N VAL A 134 21.66 -8.08 37.19
CA VAL A 134 21.71 -6.69 37.71
C VAL A 134 20.45 -6.27 38.49
N ARG A 135 19.30 -6.85 38.24
CA ARG A 135 18.02 -6.43 38.85
C ARG A 135 17.98 -6.52 40.37
N THR A 136 18.85 -7.34 41.01
CA THR A 136 18.95 -7.47 42.46
C THR A 136 20.05 -6.59 43.06
N THR A 137 20.88 -5.94 42.23
CA THR A 137 21.90 -5.00 42.65
C THR A 137 21.50 -3.54 42.47
N LEU A 138 20.47 -3.30 41.69
CA LEU A 138 19.89 -1.98 41.42
C LEU A 138 18.71 -1.69 42.35
N PRO A 139 18.24 -0.42 42.48
CA PRO A 139 17.19 -0.04 43.39
C PRO A 139 15.83 -0.54 42.88
N THR A 140 15.54 -1.80 43.13
CA THR A 140 14.29 -2.47 42.73
C THR A 140 13.52 -3.03 43.90
N SER A 141 12.26 -3.40 43.73
CA SER A 141 11.50 -4.10 44.77
C SER A 141 12.02 -5.52 45.07
N LEU A 142 13.03 -5.99 44.33
CA LEU A 142 13.73 -7.24 44.61
C LEU A 142 14.95 -7.06 45.52
N SER A 143 15.47 -5.84 45.63
CA SER A 143 16.65 -5.48 46.44
C SER A 143 16.31 -4.59 47.65
N LEU A 144 15.21 -3.84 47.58
CA LEU A 144 14.75 -2.94 48.63
C LEU A 144 13.73 -3.64 49.53
N SER A 145 13.59 -3.16 50.79
CA SER A 145 12.51 -3.61 51.66
C SER A 145 11.14 -3.14 51.17
N LYS A 146 10.09 -3.83 51.58
CA LYS A 146 8.71 -3.47 51.21
C LYS A 146 8.38 -2.05 51.69
N GLU A 147 8.78 -1.70 52.88
CA GLU A 147 8.56 -0.38 53.49
C GLU A 147 9.25 0.74 52.69
N GLU A 148 10.47 0.48 52.19
CA GLU A 148 11.19 1.45 51.35
C GLU A 148 10.55 1.60 49.98
N VAL A 149 10.07 0.53 49.35
CA VAL A 149 9.31 0.58 48.08
C VAL A 149 8.05 1.40 48.26
N GLU A 150 7.25 1.13 49.28
CA GLU A 150 6.02 1.88 49.60
C GLU A 150 6.32 3.36 49.87
N ALA A 151 7.42 3.65 50.63
CA ALA A 151 7.83 5.02 50.93
C ALA A 151 8.25 5.78 49.67
N ARG A 152 8.96 5.16 48.74
CA ARG A 152 9.33 5.76 47.45
C ARG A 152 8.13 6.07 46.59
N ILE A 153 7.21 5.13 46.47
CA ILE A 153 5.95 5.34 45.69
C ILE A 153 5.14 6.47 46.35
N ALA A 154 4.95 6.47 47.68
CA ALA A 154 4.20 7.48 48.37
C ALA A 154 4.81 8.89 48.30
N ARG A 155 6.16 8.95 48.23
CA ARG A 155 6.93 10.22 48.08
C ARG A 155 6.85 10.77 46.62
N GLY A 156 6.38 9.96 45.65
CA GLY A 156 6.25 10.36 44.25
C GLY A 156 7.55 10.14 43.44
N ASP A 157 8.46 9.28 43.88
CA ASP A 157 9.61 8.90 43.09
C ASP A 157 9.14 8.28 41.76
N ILE A 158 9.90 8.51 40.66
CA ILE A 158 9.63 7.88 39.38
C ILE A 158 9.95 6.39 39.48
N TRP A 159 9.07 5.57 38.96
CA TRP A 159 9.26 4.12 38.92
C TRP A 159 8.70 3.54 37.61
N VAL A 160 9.20 2.36 37.28
CA VAL A 160 8.68 1.52 36.21
C VAL A 160 8.34 0.14 36.78
N ILE A 161 7.44 -0.57 36.13
CA ILE A 161 7.23 -2.01 36.36
C ILE A 161 7.91 -2.75 35.21
N SER A 162 8.87 -3.61 35.54
CA SER A 162 9.60 -4.44 34.58
C SER A 162 9.21 -5.90 34.73
N PHE A 163 9.11 -6.61 33.60
CA PHE A 163 8.89 -8.05 33.59
C PHE A 163 10.12 -8.78 34.14
N LYS A 164 9.91 -9.67 35.09
CA LYS A 164 10.97 -10.48 35.71
C LYS A 164 11.24 -11.71 34.82
N MET A 165 12.13 -11.55 33.84
CA MET A 165 12.50 -12.64 32.94
C MET A 165 13.03 -13.86 33.71
N PRO A 166 12.57 -15.08 33.48
CA PRO A 166 13.16 -16.29 34.03
C PRO A 166 14.66 -16.38 33.69
N GLU A 167 15.46 -16.92 34.60
CA GLU A 167 16.95 -16.86 34.49
C GLU A 167 17.50 -17.78 33.38
N ASN A 168 16.94 -18.97 33.24
CA ASN A 168 17.44 -19.98 32.30
C ASN A 168 16.29 -20.94 31.91
N GLU A 169 15.28 -20.42 31.26
CA GLU A 169 14.14 -21.20 30.73
C GLU A 169 14.19 -21.21 29.21
N VAL A 170 13.94 -22.36 28.59
CA VAL A 170 13.77 -22.45 27.16
C VAL A 170 12.28 -22.21 26.82
N VAL A 171 12.00 -21.09 26.17
CA VAL A 171 10.65 -20.77 25.68
C VAL A 171 10.47 -21.38 24.29
N LYS A 172 9.55 -22.35 24.20
CA LYS A 172 9.16 -22.99 22.94
C LYS A 172 7.92 -22.31 22.40
N MET A 173 7.98 -21.89 21.16
CA MET A 173 6.94 -21.10 20.50
C MET A 173 6.68 -21.66 19.13
N HIS A 174 5.44 -21.53 18.66
CA HIS A 174 5.07 -21.86 17.29
C HIS A 174 4.58 -20.62 16.55
N ASP A 175 5.08 -20.41 15.34
CA ASP A 175 4.66 -19.36 14.43
C ASP A 175 4.14 -19.98 13.14
N LEU A 176 2.95 -19.57 12.71
CA LEU A 176 2.27 -20.16 11.55
C LEU A 176 3.06 -20.02 10.23
N ILE A 177 3.97 -19.06 10.15
CA ILE A 177 4.82 -18.82 8.96
C ILE A 177 6.24 -19.32 9.20
N ARG A 178 6.83 -18.99 10.37
CA ARG A 178 8.24 -19.28 10.68
C ARG A 178 8.45 -20.72 11.16
N GLY A 179 7.40 -21.36 11.67
CA GLY A 179 7.46 -22.67 12.31
C GLY A 179 7.90 -22.59 13.77
N ASP A 180 8.50 -23.64 14.27
CA ASP A 180 8.93 -23.72 15.66
C ASP A 180 10.17 -22.85 15.94
N VAL A 181 10.10 -22.07 17.00
CA VAL A 181 11.15 -21.16 17.46
C VAL A 181 11.41 -21.43 18.93
N GLU A 182 12.67 -21.58 19.31
CA GLU A 182 13.10 -21.76 20.69
C GLU A 182 14.07 -20.63 21.07
N VAL A 183 13.87 -20.03 22.25
CA VAL A 183 14.74 -18.98 22.79
C VAL A 183 15.02 -19.27 24.25
N ASN A 184 16.28 -19.19 24.65
CA ASN A 184 16.65 -19.26 26.06
C ASN A 184 16.56 -17.86 26.70
N THR A 185 15.83 -17.75 27.80
CA THR A 185 15.60 -16.48 28.51
C THR A 185 16.86 -15.82 29.08
N SER A 186 17.92 -16.58 29.28
CA SER A 186 19.22 -16.03 29.72
C SER A 186 19.83 -15.01 28.76
N THR A 187 19.36 -14.98 27.49
CA THR A 187 19.78 -14.03 26.47
C THR A 187 18.88 -12.80 26.38
N LEU A 188 17.81 -12.74 27.19
CA LEU A 188 16.81 -11.70 27.14
C LEU A 188 16.91 -10.72 28.30
N ASP A 189 16.50 -9.48 28.07
CA ASP A 189 16.43 -8.43 29.07
C ASP A 189 15.04 -8.43 29.74
N ASP A 190 15.01 -7.92 30.97
CA ASP A 190 13.78 -7.56 31.66
C ASP A 190 13.19 -6.32 30.97
N LYS A 191 12.05 -6.47 30.35
CA LYS A 191 11.42 -5.37 29.61
C LYS A 191 10.50 -4.57 30.50
N VAL A 192 10.56 -3.24 30.37
CA VAL A 192 9.62 -2.34 31.02
C VAL A 192 8.23 -2.58 30.46
N LEU A 193 7.25 -2.76 31.33
CA LEU A 193 5.84 -2.98 31.00
C LEU A 193 4.99 -1.73 31.23
N TYR A 194 5.31 -0.95 32.28
CA TYR A 194 4.55 0.23 32.66
C TYR A 194 5.46 1.33 33.23
N LYS A 195 5.16 2.59 32.93
CA LYS A 195 5.92 3.77 33.37
C LYS A 195 5.02 4.69 34.20
N SER A 196 5.45 5.04 35.42
CA SER A 196 4.72 5.96 36.29
C SER A 196 4.67 7.39 35.75
N VAL A 197 5.72 7.85 35.07
CA VAL A 197 5.87 9.22 34.56
C VAL A 197 4.76 9.59 33.56
N ASP A 198 4.43 8.67 32.67
CA ASP A 198 3.41 8.88 31.65
C ASP A 198 2.05 8.29 32.03
N ALA A 199 2.01 7.51 33.13
CA ALA A 199 0.89 6.65 33.51
C ALA A 199 0.40 5.79 32.33
N LEU A 200 1.36 5.24 31.57
CA LEU A 200 1.12 4.48 30.35
C LEU A 200 1.90 3.17 30.32
N PRO A 201 1.33 2.12 29.72
CA PRO A 201 2.05 0.88 29.45
C PRO A 201 3.05 1.08 28.32
N THR A 202 4.01 0.17 28.24
CA THR A 202 4.76 -0.03 27.02
C THR A 202 3.95 -0.91 26.06
N TYR A 203 4.40 -0.96 24.80
CA TYR A 203 3.82 -1.82 23.76
C TYR A 203 3.56 -3.26 24.24
N HIS A 204 4.52 -3.85 24.96
CA HIS A 204 4.43 -5.26 25.34
C HIS A 204 3.24 -5.58 26.23
N LEU A 205 3.01 -4.78 27.27
CA LEU A 205 1.87 -4.98 28.17
C LEU A 205 0.56 -4.63 27.48
N ALA A 206 0.49 -3.47 26.83
CA ALA A 206 -0.73 -3.00 26.19
C ALA A 206 -1.22 -3.98 25.12
N ASN A 207 -0.30 -4.47 24.28
CA ASN A 207 -0.61 -5.42 23.22
C ASN A 207 -1.26 -6.71 23.77
N ILE A 208 -0.65 -7.32 24.78
CA ILE A 208 -1.12 -8.59 25.36
C ILE A 208 -2.46 -8.42 26.08
N VAL A 209 -2.59 -7.37 26.89
CA VAL A 209 -3.84 -7.08 27.62
C VAL A 209 -4.99 -6.86 26.64
N ASP A 210 -4.76 -6.05 25.61
CA ASP A 210 -5.80 -5.74 24.63
C ASP A 210 -6.12 -6.92 23.73
N ASP A 211 -5.13 -7.68 23.26
CA ASP A 211 -5.36 -8.90 22.47
C ASP A 211 -6.18 -9.91 23.27
N HIS A 212 -5.92 -10.07 24.56
CA HIS A 212 -6.73 -10.92 25.45
C HIS A 212 -8.15 -10.40 25.61
N LEU A 213 -8.31 -9.13 26.02
CA LEU A 213 -9.64 -8.53 26.29
C LEU A 213 -10.51 -8.35 25.03
N MET A 214 -9.89 -8.20 23.85
CA MET A 214 -10.57 -8.12 22.56
C MET A 214 -10.74 -9.50 21.91
N GLU A 215 -10.38 -10.57 22.63
CA GLU A 215 -10.53 -11.97 22.20
C GLU A 215 -9.82 -12.28 20.88
N ILE A 216 -8.68 -11.65 20.61
CA ILE A 216 -7.90 -11.88 19.40
C ILE A 216 -7.46 -13.34 19.31
N SER A 217 -7.75 -13.98 18.20
CA SER A 217 -7.42 -15.38 17.93
C SER A 217 -6.10 -15.56 17.20
N HIS A 218 -5.76 -14.62 16.33
CA HIS A 218 -4.53 -14.66 15.52
C HIS A 218 -3.89 -13.27 15.49
N VAL A 219 -2.57 -13.25 15.71
CA VAL A 219 -1.73 -12.06 15.63
C VAL A 219 -0.87 -12.15 14.38
N ILE A 220 -1.31 -11.49 13.31
CA ILE A 220 -0.60 -11.41 12.02
C ILE A 220 0.06 -10.03 11.97
N ARG A 221 1.41 -10.00 11.98
CA ARG A 221 2.20 -8.75 12.05
C ARG A 221 3.55 -8.89 11.35
N GLY A 222 4.29 -7.79 11.18
CA GLY A 222 5.62 -7.81 10.57
C GLY A 222 6.65 -8.58 11.40
N GLU A 223 7.63 -9.18 10.74
CA GLU A 223 8.68 -9.98 11.39
C GLU A 223 9.63 -9.18 12.29
N GLU A 224 9.61 -7.84 12.19
CA GLU A 224 10.31 -6.96 13.12
C GLU A 224 9.89 -7.14 14.57
N TRP A 225 8.71 -7.72 14.80
CA TRP A 225 8.17 -8.04 16.13
C TRP A 225 8.47 -9.46 16.60
N LEU A 226 9.09 -10.29 15.77
CA LEU A 226 9.46 -11.67 16.14
C LEU A 226 10.36 -11.74 17.39
N PRO A 227 11.33 -10.82 17.60
CA PRO A 227 12.12 -10.79 18.83
C PRO A 227 11.31 -10.57 20.13
N SER A 228 10.11 -10.04 20.03
CA SER A 228 9.19 -9.84 21.17
C SER A 228 8.38 -11.09 21.51
N LEU A 229 8.34 -12.09 20.65
CA LEU A 229 7.50 -13.27 20.79
C LEU A 229 7.76 -14.05 22.09
N PRO A 230 9.02 -14.27 22.53
CA PRO A 230 9.30 -14.97 23.80
C PRO A 230 8.68 -14.27 25.00
N LEU A 231 8.81 -12.95 25.09
CA LEU A 231 8.18 -12.16 26.16
C LEU A 231 6.65 -12.26 26.11
N HIS A 232 6.06 -12.22 24.93
CA HIS A 232 4.61 -12.34 24.78
C HIS A 232 4.10 -13.71 25.24
N TYR A 233 4.77 -14.79 24.91
CA TYR A 233 4.44 -16.15 25.41
C TYR A 233 4.54 -16.20 26.94
N LEU A 234 5.58 -15.62 27.51
CA LEU A 234 5.77 -15.55 28.97
C LEU A 234 4.71 -14.68 29.67
N LEU A 235 4.28 -13.58 29.04
CA LEU A 235 3.19 -12.75 29.56
C LEU A 235 1.85 -13.50 29.59
N TYR A 236 1.48 -14.23 28.53
CA TYR A 236 0.31 -15.11 28.53
C TYR A 236 0.38 -16.18 29.63
N LYS A 237 1.56 -16.78 29.81
CA LYS A 237 1.83 -17.74 30.91
C LYS A 237 1.68 -17.08 32.28
N ALA A 238 2.27 -15.89 32.47
CA ALA A 238 2.26 -15.16 33.74
C ALA A 238 0.86 -14.70 34.17
N PHE A 239 0.00 -14.35 33.20
CA PHE A 239 -1.40 -14.01 33.44
C PHE A 239 -2.30 -15.25 33.61
N GLY A 240 -1.82 -16.45 33.33
CA GLY A 240 -2.66 -17.66 33.29
C GLY A 240 -3.59 -17.72 32.07
N TRP A 241 -3.25 -17.06 30.96
CA TRP A 241 -4.06 -16.92 29.75
C TRP A 241 -3.60 -17.83 28.60
N THR A 242 -2.87 -18.88 28.87
CA THR A 242 -2.35 -19.79 27.86
C THR A 242 -3.44 -20.43 26.99
N ASP A 243 -4.63 -20.69 27.56
CA ASP A 243 -5.78 -21.26 26.83
C ASP A 243 -6.43 -20.28 25.86
N THR A 244 -6.20 -18.96 26.04
CA THR A 244 -6.73 -17.89 25.21
C THR A 244 -5.64 -17.20 24.40
N GLN A 245 -4.39 -17.66 24.48
CA GLN A 245 -3.28 -17.13 23.71
C GLN A 245 -3.59 -17.22 22.22
N PRO A 246 -3.38 -16.15 21.46
CA PRO A 246 -3.54 -16.17 19.99
C PRO A 246 -2.46 -17.01 19.33
N GLU A 247 -2.75 -17.50 18.13
CA GLU A 247 -1.73 -17.99 17.23
C GLU A 247 -0.98 -16.81 16.59
N PHE A 248 0.32 -16.98 16.35
CA PHE A 248 1.17 -15.92 15.82
C PHE A 248 1.61 -16.21 14.40
N ALA A 249 1.66 -15.18 13.57
CA ALA A 249 2.16 -15.24 12.21
C ALA A 249 3.00 -13.98 11.90
N HIS A 250 4.29 -14.15 11.69
CA HIS A 250 5.21 -13.05 11.39
C HIS A 250 5.52 -12.96 9.91
N LEU A 251 5.00 -11.90 9.28
CA LEU A 251 5.11 -11.62 7.85
C LEU A 251 6.52 -11.18 7.46
N PRO A 252 7.04 -11.62 6.31
CA PRO A 252 8.35 -11.20 5.83
C PRO A 252 8.40 -9.70 5.53
N LEU A 253 9.60 -9.10 5.64
CA LEU A 253 9.82 -7.70 5.27
C LEU A 253 9.55 -7.43 3.80
N LEU A 254 9.10 -6.23 3.48
CA LEU A 254 9.20 -5.68 2.12
C LEU A 254 10.61 -5.15 1.92
N LEU A 255 11.29 -5.70 0.93
CA LEU A 255 12.65 -5.33 0.58
C LEU A 255 12.66 -4.30 -0.55
N LYS A 256 13.66 -3.42 -0.55
CA LYS A 256 13.87 -2.44 -1.63
C LYS A 256 14.17 -3.12 -2.97
N PRO A 257 13.91 -2.42 -4.09
CA PRO A 257 14.09 -2.97 -5.44
C PRO A 257 15.50 -3.48 -5.70
N THR A 258 16.52 -2.81 -5.18
CA THR A 258 17.93 -3.12 -5.38
C THR A 258 18.68 -3.20 -4.05
N GLY A 259 19.68 -4.07 -3.98
CA GLY A 259 20.46 -4.28 -2.74
C GLY A 259 19.69 -5.04 -1.66
N GLY A 260 20.13 -4.94 -0.42
CA GLY A 260 19.52 -5.53 0.76
C GLY A 260 18.80 -4.50 1.63
N GLY A 261 17.94 -4.98 2.52
CA GLY A 261 17.30 -4.19 3.57
C GLY A 261 15.83 -3.81 3.28
N LYS A 262 15.17 -3.33 4.33
CA LYS A 262 13.75 -2.96 4.32
C LYS A 262 13.50 -1.77 3.39
N LEU A 263 12.40 -1.83 2.65
CA LEU A 263 11.91 -0.71 1.82
C LEU A 263 11.55 0.49 2.70
N SER A 264 11.99 1.67 2.31
CA SER A 264 11.78 2.93 3.03
C SER A 264 11.29 4.05 2.12
N LYS A 265 10.78 5.16 2.71
CA LYS A 265 10.42 6.38 1.99
C LYS A 265 11.57 6.89 1.12
N ARG A 266 12.80 6.91 1.65
CA ARG A 266 14.00 7.38 0.91
C ARG A 266 14.26 6.58 -0.36
N ASP A 267 13.97 5.28 -0.36
CA ASP A 267 14.12 4.44 -1.54
C ASP A 267 13.08 4.82 -2.61
N GLY A 268 11.83 5.07 -2.21
CA GLY A 268 10.77 5.56 -3.09
C GLY A 268 11.10 6.92 -3.69
N ASP A 269 11.49 7.90 -2.86
CA ASP A 269 11.87 9.26 -3.30
C ASP A 269 13.04 9.22 -4.30
N LYS A 270 14.06 8.41 -4.02
CA LYS A 270 15.24 8.27 -4.88
C LYS A 270 14.93 7.63 -6.23
N MET A 271 14.03 6.65 -6.25
CA MET A 271 13.71 5.85 -7.44
C MET A 271 12.41 6.29 -8.14
N GLY A 272 11.73 7.31 -7.62
CA GLY A 272 10.56 7.94 -8.25
C GLY A 272 9.24 7.16 -8.16
N PHE A 273 9.05 6.35 -7.11
CA PHE A 273 7.80 5.64 -6.88
C PHE A 273 7.24 5.90 -5.47
N PRO A 274 5.90 5.88 -5.27
CA PRO A 274 5.31 6.07 -3.95
C PRO A 274 5.49 4.83 -3.06
N VAL A 275 5.56 5.05 -1.75
CA VAL A 275 5.56 3.99 -0.72
C VAL A 275 4.40 4.14 0.27
N PHE A 276 3.47 5.03 -0.03
CA PHE A 276 2.28 5.31 0.77
C PHE A 276 1.02 5.18 -0.09
N PRO A 277 -0.10 4.70 0.46
CA PRO A 277 -1.35 4.56 -0.30
C PRO A 277 -1.91 5.91 -0.77
N LEU A 278 -1.83 6.95 0.07
CA LEU A 278 -2.37 8.27 -0.19
C LEU A 278 -1.28 9.34 -0.07
N HIS A 279 -1.51 10.49 -0.69
CA HIS A 279 -0.67 11.67 -0.49
C HIS A 279 -0.69 12.11 0.98
N TRP A 280 0.46 12.53 1.49
CA TRP A 280 0.61 13.01 2.84
C TRP A 280 1.39 14.32 2.88
N VAL A 281 0.92 15.27 3.69
CA VAL A 281 1.67 16.47 4.07
C VAL A 281 1.85 16.43 5.58
N SER A 282 3.08 16.40 6.04
CA SER A 282 3.38 16.40 7.46
C SER A 282 2.91 17.71 8.11
N PRO A 283 2.00 17.66 9.10
CA PRO A 283 1.50 18.86 9.76
C PRO A 283 2.57 19.54 10.63
N THR A 284 3.66 18.82 10.96
CA THR A 284 4.73 19.32 11.82
C THR A 284 5.91 19.88 11.04
N THR A 285 6.26 19.28 9.90
CA THR A 285 7.44 19.66 9.10
C THR A 285 7.11 20.25 7.74
N GLY A 286 5.85 20.12 7.27
CA GLY A 286 5.45 20.47 5.91
C GLY A 286 6.01 19.54 4.83
N GLU A 287 6.72 18.49 5.21
CA GLU A 287 7.28 17.52 4.27
C GLU A 287 6.17 16.75 3.57
N THR A 288 6.28 16.60 2.26
CA THR A 288 5.29 15.88 1.44
C THR A 288 5.74 14.46 1.12
N ALA A 289 4.78 13.59 0.92
CA ALA A 289 5.00 12.24 0.43
C ALA A 289 3.94 11.88 -0.61
N ARG A 290 4.37 11.31 -1.74
CA ARG A 290 3.49 10.88 -2.82
C ARG A 290 2.67 9.67 -2.39
N GLY A 291 1.42 9.59 -2.90
CA GLY A 291 0.52 8.47 -2.68
C GLY A 291 0.20 7.73 -3.97
N TYR A 292 -0.05 6.43 -3.87
CA TYR A 292 -0.48 5.60 -5.01
C TYR A 292 -1.76 6.12 -5.65
N ARG A 293 -2.74 6.54 -4.83
CA ARG A 293 -4.01 7.09 -5.32
C ARG A 293 -3.79 8.34 -6.19
N GLU A 294 -3.02 9.28 -5.70
CA GLU A 294 -2.76 10.56 -6.40
C GLU A 294 -1.82 10.38 -7.60
N ASP A 295 -1.00 9.34 -7.60
CA ASP A 295 -0.20 8.94 -8.77
C ASP A 295 -1.03 8.20 -9.84
N GLY A 296 -2.34 8.00 -9.59
CA GLY A 296 -3.29 7.46 -10.58
C GLY A 296 -3.43 5.94 -10.57
N TYR A 297 -2.95 5.25 -9.52
CA TYR A 297 -3.17 3.81 -9.38
C TYR A 297 -4.60 3.50 -8.93
N PHE A 298 -5.19 2.47 -9.51
CA PHE A 298 -6.46 1.91 -9.05
C PHE A 298 -6.26 1.18 -7.71
N ALA A 299 -7.24 1.31 -6.81
CA ALA A 299 -7.21 0.62 -5.52
C ALA A 299 -7.09 -0.90 -5.68
N ASP A 300 -7.85 -1.48 -6.62
CA ASP A 300 -7.82 -2.93 -6.89
C ASP A 300 -6.45 -3.39 -7.39
N ALA A 301 -5.81 -2.62 -8.28
CA ALA A 301 -4.48 -2.90 -8.78
C ALA A 301 -3.43 -2.85 -7.66
N PHE A 302 -3.52 -1.84 -6.80
CA PHE A 302 -2.65 -1.66 -5.65
C PHE A 302 -2.80 -2.82 -4.63
N ILE A 303 -4.02 -3.20 -4.31
CA ILE A 303 -4.32 -4.31 -3.40
C ILE A 303 -3.84 -5.65 -3.97
N ASN A 304 -4.11 -5.92 -5.24
CA ASN A 304 -3.65 -7.16 -5.88
C ASN A 304 -2.11 -7.25 -5.90
N MET A 305 -1.43 -6.16 -6.22
CA MET A 305 0.02 -6.08 -6.13
C MET A 305 0.52 -6.40 -4.73
N LEU A 306 -0.07 -5.77 -3.69
CA LEU A 306 0.33 -5.99 -2.30
C LEU A 306 0.07 -7.42 -1.83
N ALA A 307 -1.03 -8.03 -2.26
CA ALA A 307 -1.36 -9.41 -1.91
C ALA A 307 -0.27 -10.38 -2.37
N LEU A 308 0.29 -10.19 -3.56
CA LEU A 308 1.34 -11.05 -4.11
C LEU A 308 2.76 -10.70 -3.63
N LEU A 309 2.92 -9.67 -2.80
CA LEU A 309 4.20 -9.35 -2.18
C LEU A 309 4.45 -10.20 -0.93
N GLY A 310 4.92 -11.42 -1.15
CA GLY A 310 5.26 -12.36 -0.09
C GLY A 310 4.23 -13.46 0.14
N TRP A 311 3.20 -13.54 -0.67
CA TRP A 311 2.24 -14.63 -0.72
C TRP A 311 2.11 -15.16 -2.15
N ASN A 312 1.84 -16.47 -2.29
CA ASN A 312 1.67 -17.13 -3.58
C ASN A 312 0.38 -17.96 -3.58
N PRO A 313 -0.56 -17.75 -4.53
CA PRO A 313 -1.81 -18.49 -4.59
C PRO A 313 -1.65 -20.00 -4.91
N GLY A 314 -0.46 -20.40 -5.41
CA GLY A 314 -0.18 -21.76 -5.87
C GLY A 314 -0.74 -22.07 -7.25
N THR A 315 -1.14 -21.04 -7.98
CA THR A 315 -1.59 -21.07 -9.38
C THR A 315 -0.81 -20.04 -10.19
N GLU A 316 -1.00 -20.02 -11.52
CA GLU A 316 -0.42 -19.01 -12.40
C GLU A 316 -1.24 -17.71 -12.48
N GLN A 317 -2.38 -17.65 -11.78
CA GLN A 317 -3.22 -16.45 -11.75
C GLN A 317 -2.47 -15.32 -11.06
N GLU A 318 -2.42 -14.14 -11.69
CA GLU A 318 -1.80 -12.93 -11.14
C GLU A 318 -2.83 -11.83 -10.85
N ILE A 319 -3.96 -11.81 -11.56
CA ILE A 319 -4.99 -10.78 -11.39
C ILE A 319 -6.19 -11.35 -10.67
N PHE A 320 -6.52 -10.72 -9.53
CA PHE A 320 -7.54 -11.16 -8.60
C PHE A 320 -8.47 -10.01 -8.22
N SER A 321 -9.75 -10.25 -8.20
CA SER A 321 -10.69 -9.43 -7.44
C SER A 321 -10.45 -9.61 -5.93
N MET A 322 -10.98 -8.71 -5.10
CA MET A 322 -10.91 -8.86 -3.64
C MET A 322 -11.52 -10.18 -3.17
N GLN A 323 -12.65 -10.61 -3.77
CA GLN A 323 -13.29 -11.88 -3.41
C GLN A 323 -12.41 -13.09 -3.77
N GLU A 324 -11.79 -13.09 -4.95
CA GLU A 324 -10.86 -14.15 -5.35
C GLU A 324 -9.62 -14.20 -4.45
N LEU A 325 -9.12 -13.04 -3.99
CA LEU A 325 -8.05 -12.98 -2.99
C LEU A 325 -8.49 -13.60 -1.66
N ILE A 326 -9.69 -13.28 -1.17
CA ILE A 326 -10.26 -13.87 0.05
C ILE A 326 -10.36 -15.38 -0.08
N ASP A 327 -10.88 -15.87 -1.21
CA ASP A 327 -11.09 -17.31 -1.46
C ASP A 327 -9.78 -18.10 -1.61
N ALA A 328 -8.71 -17.44 -2.10
CA ALA A 328 -7.42 -18.08 -2.33
C ALA A 328 -6.46 -17.99 -1.14
N PHE A 329 -6.61 -16.96 -0.29
CA PHE A 329 -5.59 -16.61 0.72
C PHE A 329 -5.42 -17.68 1.80
N SER A 330 -4.17 -18.02 2.12
CA SER A 330 -3.82 -18.85 3.27
C SER A 330 -2.43 -18.47 3.81
N LEU A 331 -2.23 -18.59 5.12
CA LEU A 331 -0.97 -18.23 5.79
C LEU A 331 0.16 -19.21 5.48
N ASP A 332 -0.13 -20.48 5.23
CA ASP A 332 0.85 -21.52 4.88
C ASP A 332 1.55 -21.26 3.53
N ARG A 333 0.97 -20.39 2.69
CA ARG A 333 1.54 -19.95 1.42
C ARG A 333 2.27 -18.61 1.50
N VAL A 334 2.37 -18.02 2.67
CA VAL A 334 3.20 -16.82 2.89
C VAL A 334 4.66 -17.23 2.93
N SER A 335 5.48 -16.54 2.14
CA SER A 335 6.93 -16.78 2.08
C SER A 335 7.61 -16.48 3.42
N LYS A 336 8.62 -17.28 3.77
CA LYS A 336 9.52 -16.97 4.90
C LYS A 336 10.56 -15.90 4.53
N ALA A 337 10.90 -15.78 3.25
CA ALA A 337 11.87 -14.80 2.77
C ALA A 337 11.24 -13.43 2.52
N GLY A 338 12.03 -12.38 2.68
CA GLY A 338 11.61 -11.02 2.37
C GLY A 338 11.14 -10.88 0.91
N ALA A 339 10.06 -10.12 0.70
CA ALA A 339 9.49 -9.89 -0.61
C ALA A 339 10.06 -8.61 -1.24
N ARG A 340 10.70 -8.77 -2.40
CA ARG A 340 11.31 -7.64 -3.11
C ARG A 340 10.24 -6.85 -3.87
N PHE A 341 10.15 -5.56 -3.57
CA PHE A 341 9.28 -4.64 -4.30
C PHE A 341 9.85 -4.35 -5.69
N GLN A 342 8.98 -4.29 -6.69
CA GLN A 342 9.33 -4.01 -8.09
C GLN A 342 8.41 -2.91 -8.64
N PRO A 343 8.90 -1.67 -8.85
CA PRO A 343 8.09 -0.56 -9.34
C PRO A 343 7.42 -0.82 -10.70
N ASP A 344 8.15 -1.47 -11.62
CA ASP A 344 7.60 -1.79 -12.95
C ASP A 344 6.45 -2.81 -12.88
N LYS A 345 6.52 -3.76 -11.92
CA LYS A 345 5.42 -4.70 -11.69
C LYS A 345 4.18 -3.98 -11.13
N ALA A 346 4.35 -2.92 -10.32
CA ALA A 346 3.24 -2.08 -9.87
C ALA A 346 2.51 -1.40 -11.03
N LYS A 347 3.26 -0.81 -11.98
CA LYS A 347 2.70 -0.23 -13.20
C LYS A 347 2.02 -1.28 -14.07
N TRP A 348 2.62 -2.45 -14.19
CA TRP A 348 2.03 -3.56 -14.92
C TRP A 348 0.67 -3.96 -14.33
N PHE A 349 0.54 -4.09 -13.01
CA PHE A 349 -0.75 -4.35 -12.37
C PHE A 349 -1.77 -3.27 -12.73
N ASN A 350 -1.38 -2.00 -12.65
CA ASN A 350 -2.29 -0.90 -12.97
C ASN A 350 -2.80 -0.96 -14.42
N ALA A 351 -1.89 -1.24 -15.38
CA ALA A 351 -2.24 -1.44 -16.78
C ALA A 351 -3.23 -2.61 -16.97
N GLN A 352 -3.02 -3.75 -16.27
CA GLN A 352 -3.93 -4.89 -16.37
C GLN A 352 -5.37 -4.54 -15.91
N TYR A 353 -5.50 -3.71 -14.87
CA TYR A 353 -6.82 -3.24 -14.42
C TYR A 353 -7.42 -2.19 -15.36
N MET A 354 -6.59 -1.31 -15.96
CA MET A 354 -7.02 -0.40 -17.03
C MET A 354 -7.62 -1.17 -18.21
N HIS A 355 -6.92 -2.20 -18.70
CA HIS A 355 -7.34 -3.01 -19.85
C HIS A 355 -8.65 -3.77 -19.61
N ARG A 356 -9.02 -4.05 -18.37
CA ARG A 356 -10.27 -4.77 -18.03
C ARG A 356 -11.49 -3.87 -17.92
N LYS A 357 -11.31 -2.55 -17.85
CA LYS A 357 -12.43 -1.62 -17.69
C LYS A 357 -13.30 -1.56 -18.91
N SER A 358 -14.62 -1.47 -18.68
CA SER A 358 -15.61 -1.23 -19.72
C SER A 358 -15.54 0.23 -20.23
N ALA A 359 -16.21 0.51 -21.35
CA ALA A 359 -16.29 1.88 -21.87
C ALA A 359 -16.99 2.82 -20.87
N GLU A 360 -18.03 2.35 -20.18
CA GLU A 360 -18.77 3.12 -19.19
C GLU A 360 -17.90 3.46 -17.97
N GLU A 361 -17.12 2.49 -17.45
CA GLU A 361 -16.19 2.71 -16.35
C GLU A 361 -15.08 3.69 -16.75
N LEU A 362 -14.56 3.55 -17.97
CA LEU A 362 -13.54 4.46 -18.51
C LEU A 362 -14.10 5.86 -18.71
N SER A 363 -15.32 6.02 -19.17
CA SER A 363 -15.99 7.32 -19.31
C SER A 363 -16.01 8.06 -17.98
N ALA A 364 -16.46 7.41 -16.92
CA ALA A 364 -16.61 8.02 -15.60
C ALA A 364 -15.29 8.61 -15.06
N ILE A 365 -14.16 7.92 -15.30
CA ILE A 365 -12.85 8.33 -14.83
C ILE A 365 -12.10 9.26 -15.81
N TYR A 366 -12.46 9.26 -17.10
CA TYR A 366 -11.82 10.08 -18.12
C TYR A 366 -12.49 11.45 -18.30
N GLN A 367 -13.79 11.57 -18.08
CA GLN A 367 -14.54 12.84 -18.19
C GLN A 367 -13.93 14.02 -17.43
N PRO A 368 -13.43 13.86 -16.18
CA PRO A 368 -12.76 14.97 -15.49
C PRO A 368 -11.55 15.51 -16.28
N ILE A 369 -10.72 14.62 -16.83
CA ILE A 369 -9.53 14.99 -17.61
C ILE A 369 -9.93 15.72 -18.91
N LEU A 370 -10.98 15.24 -19.62
CA LEU A 370 -11.50 15.93 -20.81
C LEU A 370 -11.92 17.36 -20.51
N ARG A 371 -12.64 17.58 -19.38
CA ARG A 371 -13.08 18.92 -18.95
C ARG A 371 -11.91 19.82 -18.59
N GLU A 372 -10.86 19.29 -17.95
CA GLU A 372 -9.63 20.05 -17.67
C GLU A 372 -8.98 20.58 -18.96
N HIS A 373 -9.11 19.84 -20.05
CA HIS A 373 -8.62 20.24 -21.39
C HIS A 373 -9.65 20.98 -22.23
N GLY A 374 -10.79 21.39 -21.64
CA GLY A 374 -11.83 22.16 -22.33
C GLY A 374 -12.67 21.36 -23.33
N VAL A 375 -12.68 20.04 -23.19
CA VAL A 375 -13.47 19.13 -24.05
C VAL A 375 -14.74 18.70 -23.31
N GLU A 376 -15.90 19.02 -23.89
CA GLU A 376 -17.20 18.61 -23.41
C GLU A 376 -17.85 17.66 -24.42
N VAL A 377 -17.96 16.38 -24.05
CA VAL A 377 -18.56 15.32 -24.88
C VAL A 377 -19.44 14.42 -24.03
N SER A 378 -20.31 13.63 -24.70
CA SER A 378 -21.13 12.63 -24.00
C SER A 378 -20.27 11.53 -23.38
N ASP A 379 -20.84 10.83 -22.38
CA ASP A 379 -20.19 9.67 -21.74
C ASP A 379 -19.87 8.56 -22.74
N GLU A 380 -20.74 8.36 -23.73
CA GLU A 380 -20.54 7.39 -24.81
C GLU A 380 -19.29 7.72 -25.63
N ILE A 381 -19.11 8.98 -26.02
CA ILE A 381 -17.96 9.44 -26.82
C ILE A 381 -16.66 9.34 -25.98
N ALA A 382 -16.69 9.81 -24.73
CA ALA A 382 -15.56 9.72 -23.84
C ALA A 382 -15.12 8.27 -23.59
N GLY A 383 -16.10 7.41 -23.31
CA GLY A 383 -15.87 5.98 -23.08
C GLY A 383 -15.33 5.26 -24.31
N LYS A 384 -15.88 5.56 -25.50
CA LYS A 384 -15.39 4.98 -26.77
C LYS A 384 -13.95 5.38 -27.08
N ALA A 385 -13.60 6.67 -26.90
CA ALA A 385 -12.22 7.15 -27.11
C ALA A 385 -11.22 6.43 -26.17
N ALA A 386 -11.54 6.38 -24.88
CA ALA A 386 -10.70 5.71 -23.88
C ALA A 386 -10.59 4.20 -24.16
N PHE A 387 -11.69 3.54 -24.50
CA PHE A 387 -11.74 2.10 -24.79
C PHE A 387 -10.86 1.70 -25.98
N ILE A 388 -10.85 2.48 -27.06
CA ILE A 388 -9.98 2.23 -28.23
C ILE A 388 -8.50 2.26 -27.84
N MET A 389 -8.11 3.08 -26.86
CA MET A 389 -6.72 3.30 -26.52
C MET A 389 -6.28 2.66 -25.20
N LYS A 390 -7.17 2.06 -24.42
CA LYS A 390 -6.88 1.54 -23.08
C LYS A 390 -5.71 0.56 -23.01
N GLU A 391 -5.51 -0.26 -24.06
CA GLU A 391 -4.42 -1.23 -24.11
C GLU A 391 -3.02 -0.58 -24.18
N ARG A 392 -2.95 0.72 -24.47
CA ARG A 392 -1.70 1.50 -24.50
C ARG A 392 -1.53 2.41 -23.29
N ALA A 393 -2.53 2.47 -22.41
CA ALA A 393 -2.53 3.29 -21.23
C ALA A 393 -2.13 2.48 -19.99
N THR A 394 -1.30 3.04 -19.15
CA THR A 394 -1.01 2.55 -17.81
C THR A 394 -1.84 3.27 -16.76
N PHE A 395 -2.01 4.58 -16.93
CA PHE A 395 -2.77 5.46 -16.06
C PHE A 395 -3.88 6.17 -16.83
N VAL A 396 -4.91 6.62 -16.10
CA VAL A 396 -6.00 7.39 -16.73
C VAL A 396 -5.48 8.68 -17.37
N SER A 397 -4.46 9.31 -16.78
CA SER A 397 -3.79 10.50 -17.33
C SER A 397 -3.17 10.28 -18.70
N ASP A 398 -2.75 9.05 -19.01
CA ASP A 398 -2.15 8.74 -20.33
C ASP A 398 -3.18 8.86 -21.47
N LEU A 399 -4.47 8.72 -21.14
CA LEU A 399 -5.55 8.73 -22.13
C LEU A 399 -5.61 10.05 -22.90
N TRP A 400 -5.30 11.19 -22.30
CA TRP A 400 -5.32 12.46 -23.00
C TRP A 400 -4.30 12.49 -24.14
N ASP A 401 -3.07 12.14 -23.87
CA ASP A 401 -2.01 12.10 -24.89
C ASP A 401 -2.29 11.07 -25.99
N LEU A 402 -3.01 10.01 -25.63
CA LEU A 402 -3.36 8.92 -26.54
C LEU A 402 -4.60 9.20 -27.38
N THR A 403 -5.48 10.13 -26.98
CA THR A 403 -6.79 10.33 -27.59
C THR A 403 -7.13 11.78 -27.94
N SER A 404 -6.30 12.77 -27.58
CA SER A 404 -6.57 14.19 -27.80
C SER A 404 -6.94 14.55 -29.24
N TYR A 405 -6.34 13.89 -30.21
CA TYR A 405 -6.63 14.06 -31.63
C TYR A 405 -8.03 13.58 -32.04
N PHE A 406 -8.72 12.79 -31.26
CA PHE A 406 -10.14 12.47 -31.50
C PHE A 406 -11.03 13.69 -31.32
N PHE A 407 -10.65 14.59 -30.42
CA PHE A 407 -11.44 15.76 -30.02
C PHE A 407 -10.95 17.07 -30.65
N ILE A 408 -9.64 17.17 -30.85
CA ILE A 408 -8.98 18.39 -31.34
C ILE A 408 -8.24 18.07 -32.65
N ALA A 409 -8.57 18.80 -33.71
CA ALA A 409 -7.88 18.66 -34.99
C ALA A 409 -6.41 19.14 -34.86
N PRO A 410 -5.45 18.46 -35.49
CA PRO A 410 -4.07 18.89 -35.46
C PRO A 410 -3.90 20.21 -36.22
N THR A 411 -3.20 21.17 -35.61
CA THR A 411 -2.73 22.40 -36.25
C THR A 411 -1.22 22.40 -36.42
N GLU A 412 -0.55 21.50 -35.72
CA GLU A 412 0.87 21.25 -35.81
C GLU A 412 1.13 19.80 -36.18
N TYR A 413 2.22 19.54 -36.88
CA TYR A 413 2.53 18.23 -37.42
C TYR A 413 3.95 17.82 -37.03
N GLU A 414 4.11 16.55 -36.64
CA GLU A 414 5.39 15.98 -36.25
C GLU A 414 6.38 16.05 -37.41
N GLU A 415 7.51 16.74 -37.22
CA GLU A 415 8.53 17.00 -38.27
C GLU A 415 9.05 15.69 -38.92
N LYS A 416 9.24 14.66 -38.12
CA LYS A 416 9.67 13.33 -38.62
C LYS A 416 8.65 12.72 -39.58
N GLN A 417 7.36 12.89 -39.32
CA GLN A 417 6.29 12.36 -40.17
C GLN A 417 6.14 13.20 -41.44
N LEU A 418 6.28 14.52 -41.34
CA LEU A 418 6.31 15.40 -42.51
C LEU A 418 7.46 15.01 -43.44
N LYS A 419 8.70 14.89 -42.94
CA LYS A 419 9.87 14.50 -43.73
C LYS A 419 9.71 13.12 -44.41
N LYS A 420 8.94 12.22 -43.82
CA LYS A 420 8.77 10.88 -44.31
C LYS A 420 7.61 10.73 -45.32
N TYR A 421 6.48 11.39 -45.05
CA TYR A 421 5.22 11.15 -45.74
C TYR A 421 4.67 12.34 -46.50
N TRP A 422 5.13 13.60 -46.20
CA TRP A 422 4.58 14.80 -46.82
C TRP A 422 5.49 15.28 -47.96
N LYS A 423 5.74 14.42 -48.96
CA LYS A 423 6.63 14.66 -50.08
C LYS A 423 6.28 13.80 -51.30
N GLY A 424 6.90 14.12 -52.42
CA GLY A 424 6.73 13.37 -53.68
C GLY A 424 5.27 13.37 -54.12
N GLU A 425 4.73 12.18 -54.43
CA GLU A 425 3.36 12.01 -54.91
C GLU A 425 2.31 11.90 -53.78
N ASN A 426 2.74 11.79 -52.54
CA ASN A 426 1.79 11.57 -51.43
C ASN A 426 0.77 12.69 -51.25
N PRO A 427 1.07 13.99 -51.44
CA PRO A 427 0.06 15.04 -51.39
C PRO A 427 -1.02 14.87 -52.46
N ALA A 428 -0.66 14.54 -53.69
CA ALA A 428 -1.60 14.27 -54.79
C ALA A 428 -2.47 13.04 -54.47
N ARG A 429 -1.87 11.97 -53.98
CA ARG A 429 -2.62 10.76 -53.56
C ARG A 429 -3.57 11.02 -52.40
N LEU A 430 -3.24 11.96 -51.51
CA LEU A 430 -4.14 12.38 -50.42
C LEU A 430 -5.35 13.12 -50.97
N VAL A 431 -5.21 13.92 -52.06
CA VAL A 431 -6.33 14.55 -52.74
C VAL A 431 -7.27 13.48 -53.33
N GLU A 432 -6.71 12.47 -54.01
CA GLU A 432 -7.50 11.36 -54.55
C GLU A 432 -8.22 10.59 -53.43
N LEU A 433 -7.54 10.27 -52.32
CA LEU A 433 -8.15 9.61 -51.18
C LEU A 433 -9.26 10.45 -50.55
N ARG A 434 -9.10 11.75 -50.50
CA ARG A 434 -10.13 12.69 -50.02
C ARG A 434 -11.42 12.55 -50.81
N GLU A 435 -11.35 12.47 -52.18
CA GLU A 435 -12.50 12.27 -53.04
C GLU A 435 -13.14 10.89 -52.82
N VAL A 436 -12.34 9.85 -52.64
CA VAL A 436 -12.84 8.50 -52.29
C VAL A 436 -13.63 8.55 -50.98
N LEU A 437 -13.06 9.14 -49.91
CA LEU A 437 -13.72 9.27 -48.60
C LEU A 437 -15.01 10.10 -48.71
N ALA A 438 -15.01 11.18 -49.53
CA ALA A 438 -16.21 12.01 -49.76
C ALA A 438 -17.36 11.25 -50.42
N SER A 439 -17.06 10.26 -51.27
CA SER A 439 -18.02 9.45 -51.96
C SER A 439 -18.68 8.34 -51.14
N ILE A 440 -18.17 8.05 -49.94
CA ILE A 440 -18.68 6.99 -49.08
C ILE A 440 -19.94 7.47 -48.34
N ASP A 441 -21.08 6.84 -48.56
CA ASP A 441 -22.33 7.15 -47.87
C ASP A 441 -22.38 6.51 -46.47
N ASP A 442 -22.12 5.22 -46.38
CA ASP A 442 -21.94 4.49 -45.10
C ASP A 442 -20.50 4.56 -44.64
N PHE A 443 -20.19 5.51 -43.72
CA PHE A 443 -18.85 5.76 -43.20
C PHE A 443 -18.50 4.90 -41.96
N SER A 444 -19.14 3.70 -41.88
CA SER A 444 -18.78 2.70 -40.89
C SER A 444 -17.31 2.22 -41.11
N LEU A 445 -16.69 1.72 -40.04
CA LEU A 445 -15.31 1.23 -40.06
C LEU A 445 -15.12 0.18 -41.19
N GLU A 446 -15.95 -0.86 -41.19
CA GLU A 446 -15.85 -1.98 -42.14
C GLU A 446 -16.06 -1.56 -43.60
N ASN A 447 -17.05 -0.71 -43.85
CA ASN A 447 -17.33 -0.26 -45.22
C ASN A 447 -16.27 0.72 -45.71
N THR A 448 -15.81 1.64 -44.86
CA THR A 448 -14.71 2.57 -45.22
C THR A 448 -13.42 1.81 -45.51
N GLU A 449 -13.07 0.84 -44.68
CA GLU A 449 -11.91 -0.03 -44.90
C GLU A 449 -12.01 -0.75 -46.23
N LYS A 450 -13.13 -1.41 -46.52
CA LYS A 450 -13.37 -2.15 -47.76
C LYS A 450 -13.19 -1.27 -49.00
N ILE A 451 -13.78 -0.08 -49.01
CA ILE A 451 -13.76 0.84 -50.17
C ILE A 451 -12.33 1.40 -50.36
N VAL A 452 -11.70 1.85 -49.31
CA VAL A 452 -10.33 2.40 -49.38
C VAL A 452 -9.31 1.34 -49.78
N HIS A 453 -9.43 0.11 -49.26
CA HIS A 453 -8.58 -1.02 -49.66
C HIS A 453 -8.74 -1.35 -51.16
N ALA A 454 -9.98 -1.41 -51.66
CA ALA A 454 -10.25 -1.66 -53.06
C ALA A 454 -9.62 -0.58 -53.96
N TRP A 455 -9.74 0.70 -53.61
CA TRP A 455 -9.11 1.81 -54.30
C TRP A 455 -7.58 1.75 -54.29
N ILE A 456 -6.95 1.47 -53.13
CA ILE A 456 -5.50 1.34 -53.00
C ILE A 456 -5.00 0.20 -53.89
N THR A 457 -5.71 -0.92 -53.95
CA THR A 457 -5.35 -2.08 -54.76
C THR A 457 -5.51 -1.78 -56.25
N GLU A 458 -6.58 -1.14 -56.68
CA GLU A 458 -6.83 -0.73 -58.07
C GLU A 458 -5.74 0.23 -58.56
N LYS A 459 -5.31 1.14 -57.73
CA LYS A 459 -4.28 2.14 -58.05
C LYS A 459 -2.84 1.60 -57.88
N GLU A 460 -2.65 0.38 -57.40
CA GLU A 460 -1.35 -0.21 -57.08
C GLU A 460 -0.52 0.66 -56.14
N TYR A 461 -1.17 1.40 -55.20
CA TYR A 461 -0.49 2.23 -54.24
C TYR A 461 -0.01 1.42 -53.04
N GLY A 462 1.11 1.89 -52.40
CA GLY A 462 1.60 1.29 -51.18
C GLY A 462 0.67 1.60 -50.00
N MET A 463 0.04 0.58 -49.43
CA MET A 463 -0.88 0.71 -48.27
C MET A 463 -0.29 1.54 -47.13
N GLY A 464 0.97 1.26 -46.74
CA GLY A 464 1.64 1.96 -45.67
C GLY A 464 1.89 3.46 -45.96
N GLN A 465 2.10 3.82 -47.24
CA GLN A 465 2.26 5.22 -47.63
C GLN A 465 0.93 5.97 -47.50
N ILE A 466 -0.14 5.42 -48.08
CA ILE A 466 -1.50 6.04 -48.02
C ILE A 466 -1.97 6.19 -46.57
N MET A 467 -1.88 5.11 -45.79
CA MET A 467 -2.37 5.14 -44.39
C MET A 467 -1.55 6.08 -43.49
N ASN A 468 -0.24 6.18 -43.66
CA ASN A 468 0.56 7.10 -42.85
C ASN A 468 0.41 8.56 -43.33
N THR A 469 0.14 8.82 -44.60
CA THR A 469 -0.20 10.17 -45.09
C THR A 469 -1.57 10.62 -44.56
N LEU A 470 -2.54 9.71 -44.54
CA LEU A 470 -3.83 9.94 -43.89
C LEU A 470 -3.69 10.20 -42.39
N ARG A 471 -2.86 9.40 -41.71
CA ARG A 471 -2.55 9.58 -40.29
C ARG A 471 -1.94 10.96 -40.00
N LEU A 472 -1.04 11.39 -40.84
CA LEU A 472 -0.45 12.74 -40.73
C LEU A 472 -1.57 13.81 -40.79
N ALA A 473 -2.51 13.68 -41.75
CA ALA A 473 -3.59 14.64 -41.87
C ALA A 473 -4.56 14.64 -40.67
N LEU A 474 -4.95 13.45 -40.19
CA LEU A 474 -5.98 13.31 -39.17
C LEU A 474 -5.48 13.42 -37.74
N VAL A 475 -4.23 13.03 -37.48
CA VAL A 475 -3.64 12.92 -36.14
C VAL A 475 -2.50 13.91 -35.90
N GLY A 476 -1.79 14.31 -36.97
CA GLY A 476 -0.62 15.21 -36.90
C GLY A 476 0.67 14.50 -36.47
N ALA A 477 0.62 13.24 -36.07
CA ALA A 477 1.75 12.49 -35.49
C ALA A 477 1.71 11.01 -35.92
N GLY A 478 2.84 10.31 -35.70
CA GLY A 478 2.98 8.89 -36.00
C GLY A 478 2.40 7.95 -34.93
N LYS A 479 1.38 8.37 -34.18
CA LYS A 479 0.76 7.62 -33.10
C LYS A 479 -0.73 7.34 -33.36
N GLY A 480 -1.34 6.51 -32.52
CA GLY A 480 -2.79 6.24 -32.55
C GLY A 480 -3.16 4.81 -32.97
N PRO A 481 -4.44 4.46 -32.96
CA PRO A 481 -4.96 3.14 -33.33
C PRO A 481 -4.93 2.94 -34.86
N GLY A 482 -5.65 1.96 -35.36
CA GLY A 482 -5.90 1.79 -36.80
C GLY A 482 -6.52 3.04 -37.42
N MET A 483 -6.17 3.34 -38.68
CA MET A 483 -6.71 4.57 -39.33
C MET A 483 -8.22 4.52 -39.47
N TYR A 484 -8.82 3.33 -39.65
CA TYR A 484 -10.25 3.16 -39.77
C TYR A 484 -10.97 3.36 -38.42
N ASP A 485 -10.30 3.06 -37.27
CA ASP A 485 -10.81 3.44 -35.96
C ASP A 485 -10.87 4.97 -35.83
N VAL A 486 -9.82 5.67 -36.28
CA VAL A 486 -9.77 7.14 -36.27
C VAL A 486 -10.85 7.73 -37.14
N THR A 487 -10.97 7.29 -38.43
CA THR A 487 -11.97 7.81 -39.37
C THR A 487 -13.40 7.56 -38.91
N SER A 488 -13.67 6.37 -38.39
CA SER A 488 -15.01 6.02 -37.86
C SER A 488 -15.34 6.82 -36.59
N PHE A 489 -14.33 7.17 -35.77
CA PHE A 489 -14.57 7.95 -34.57
C PHE A 489 -14.88 9.43 -34.86
N ILE A 490 -14.03 10.10 -35.67
CA ILE A 490 -14.19 11.53 -35.94
C ILE A 490 -15.26 11.82 -36.99
N GLY A 491 -15.63 10.83 -37.82
CA GLY A 491 -16.64 10.94 -38.85
C GLY A 491 -16.15 11.57 -40.16
N LYS A 492 -16.95 11.43 -41.20
CA LYS A 492 -16.63 11.81 -42.58
C LYS A 492 -16.27 13.30 -42.70
N ASP A 493 -17.14 14.18 -42.20
CA ASP A 493 -16.97 15.63 -42.40
C ASP A 493 -15.70 16.14 -41.73
N GLU A 494 -15.37 15.65 -40.52
CA GLU A 494 -14.16 16.04 -39.83
C GLU A 494 -12.91 15.45 -40.50
N CYS A 495 -12.98 14.24 -41.05
CA CYS A 495 -11.88 13.68 -41.86
C CYS A 495 -11.55 14.57 -43.05
N LEU A 496 -12.57 14.95 -43.85
CA LEU A 496 -12.40 15.81 -45.01
C LEU A 496 -11.83 17.18 -44.64
N LYS A 497 -12.35 17.78 -43.58
CA LYS A 497 -11.88 19.09 -43.07
C LYS A 497 -10.41 19.07 -42.67
N ARG A 498 -9.95 18.01 -41.97
CA ARG A 498 -8.55 17.88 -41.57
C ARG A 498 -7.61 17.64 -42.75
N ILE A 499 -8.06 16.85 -43.71
CA ILE A 499 -7.30 16.65 -44.97
C ILE A 499 -7.15 17.98 -45.71
N ASP A 500 -8.27 18.70 -45.90
CA ASP A 500 -8.26 20.01 -46.56
C ASP A 500 -7.37 21.02 -45.85
N TYR A 501 -7.34 20.99 -44.48
CA TYR A 501 -6.49 21.86 -43.69
C TYR A 501 -4.99 21.56 -43.94
N LEU A 502 -4.54 20.30 -43.95
CA LEU A 502 -3.16 19.91 -44.23
C LEU A 502 -2.76 20.36 -45.64
N LEU A 503 -3.61 20.10 -46.65
CA LEU A 503 -3.34 20.45 -48.02
C LEU A 503 -3.21 21.96 -48.24
N ALA A 504 -4.00 22.78 -47.53
CA ALA A 504 -4.00 24.23 -47.65
C ALA A 504 -2.88 24.93 -46.88
N ASN A 505 -2.44 24.38 -45.75
CA ASN A 505 -1.60 25.11 -44.80
C ASN A 505 -0.15 24.59 -44.68
N VAL A 506 0.12 23.39 -45.19
CA VAL A 506 1.48 22.80 -45.08
C VAL A 506 2.05 22.50 -46.45
N GLN A 507 3.13 23.18 -46.79
CA GLN A 507 3.82 22.95 -48.07
C GLN A 507 4.51 21.57 -48.07
N PRO A 508 4.31 20.75 -49.12
CA PRO A 508 5.05 19.51 -49.29
C PRO A 508 6.54 19.75 -49.32
N LEU A 509 7.29 18.81 -48.73
CA LEU A 509 8.77 18.82 -48.84
C LEU A 509 9.22 18.26 -50.18
N GLU A 510 10.33 18.81 -50.71
CA GLU A 510 10.93 18.36 -51.95
C GLU A 510 11.47 16.91 -51.89
#